data_1b7ae83cd62f86f60d473b7d7e4909e6
#
_entry.id   1b7ae83cd62f86f60d473b7d7e4909e6
#
_cell.length_a   1.000
_cell.length_b   1.000
_cell.length_c   1.000
_cell.angle_alpha   90.00
_cell.angle_beta   90.00
_cell.angle_gamma   90.00
#
_symmetry.space_group_name_H-M   'P 1'
#
loop_
_entity.id
_entity.type
_entity.pdbx_description
1 polymer ?
#
loop_
_entity_poly.entity_id
_entity_poly.type
_entity_poly.pdbx_seq_one_letter_code
_entity_poly.pdbx_strand_id
1 'polypeptide(L)'
;MNFETVIGLEVHVELKTDSKIFSPAPAHFGAEPNSNTNIVDWGYPGVLPVMNKRAMEFGMKAALALNCTISQDTHFDRKNYFYPDNPKAYQISQFDQPIGHDGWIEIEVEGKKKKIRIERVHLEEDAGKNMHGIGGYSHVDLNRQGTPLIEIVSEADMRSPEEAYAYLEALRSIILFTEVSDVKMEEGSMRCDANISLRPYGQEEFGTKAELKNLNSMNFVKKGLIFEEKRQAKVLLSGGEIQQETRRFDETTNKTVLMRVKEGSSDYRYFPEPDVPRFEISDEWVEEVRQSLPEMPQSRRARYINELGLPEYDAMVLTLTKEMSDFFDETVSEGADVKQASNWLMGEVSAYLNSEKLELPETKLTPSNLAGMIKLVEDGTISSKIAKKVFRELITNGGDAKTVVEEKGLIQLSDPAQLLPMINEVLDNNQQSIDDFKNGKDRAVGFLVGQIMKATRGKANPGVVNKLLQEELAKR
;
A
#
# COMPACT_ATOMS: atom_id res chain seq x y z
N MET A 1 -12.51 -12.99 -35.87
CA MET A 1 -11.95 -14.02 -34.98
C MET A 1 -11.77 -13.38 -33.61
N ASN A 2 -12.33 -13.94 -32.59
CA ASN A 2 -12.17 -13.40 -31.21
C ASN A 2 -11.00 -14.09 -30.55
N PHE A 3 -10.14 -13.32 -29.89
CA PHE A 3 -8.98 -13.83 -29.18
C PHE A 3 -9.20 -13.75 -27.65
N GLU A 4 -8.64 -14.72 -26.95
CA GLU A 4 -8.48 -14.67 -25.52
C GLU A 4 -7.07 -14.15 -25.19
N THR A 5 -7.01 -13.17 -24.30
CA THR A 5 -5.75 -12.62 -23.79
C THR A 5 -5.24 -13.52 -22.67
N VAL A 6 -3.93 -13.79 -22.67
CA VAL A 6 -3.24 -14.57 -21.65
C VAL A 6 -2.06 -13.75 -21.13
N ILE A 7 -2.07 -13.49 -19.83
CA ILE A 7 -1.07 -12.66 -19.15
C ILE A 7 -0.48 -13.38 -17.96
N GLY A 8 0.85 -13.31 -17.84
CA GLY A 8 1.62 -13.66 -16.66
C GLY A 8 2.53 -12.50 -16.26
N LEU A 9 2.78 -12.35 -14.98
CA LEU A 9 3.62 -11.29 -14.42
C LEU A 9 4.79 -11.85 -13.64
N GLU A 10 5.93 -11.21 -13.78
CA GLU A 10 7.14 -11.43 -13.00
C GLU A 10 7.41 -10.16 -12.18
N VAL A 11 7.34 -10.27 -10.86
CA VAL A 11 7.45 -9.12 -9.97
C VAL A 11 8.67 -9.30 -9.07
N HIS A 12 9.59 -8.34 -9.14
CA HIS A 12 10.76 -8.27 -8.28
C HIS A 12 10.48 -7.32 -7.12
N VAL A 13 10.82 -7.74 -5.91
CA VAL A 13 10.63 -6.97 -4.68
C VAL A 13 11.92 -6.97 -3.87
N GLU A 14 12.48 -5.79 -3.63
CA GLU A 14 13.62 -5.63 -2.73
C GLU A 14 13.17 -5.78 -1.27
N LEU A 15 13.89 -6.62 -0.53
CA LEU A 15 13.65 -6.85 0.90
C LEU A 15 14.41 -5.80 1.72
N LYS A 16 13.74 -5.20 2.69
CA LYS A 16 14.33 -4.13 3.53
C LYS A 16 15.11 -4.67 4.73
N THR A 17 16.16 -5.41 4.44
CA THR A 17 17.14 -5.83 5.44
C THR A 17 18.18 -4.72 5.68
N ASP A 18 18.86 -4.74 6.81
CA ASP A 18 19.89 -3.76 7.13
C ASP A 18 21.15 -3.97 6.28
N SER A 19 21.51 -5.23 6.04
CA SER A 19 22.65 -5.62 5.20
C SER A 19 22.19 -6.42 3.99
N LYS A 20 23.09 -6.53 3.01
CA LYS A 20 22.86 -7.27 1.77
C LYS A 20 22.71 -8.77 2.00
N ILE A 21 22.26 -9.49 0.96
CA ILE A 21 21.94 -10.92 1.09
C ILE A 21 23.17 -11.78 1.39
N PHE A 22 24.34 -11.44 0.83
CA PHE A 22 25.56 -12.23 0.95
C PHE A 22 26.76 -11.44 1.43
N SER A 23 26.63 -10.16 1.71
CA SER A 23 27.70 -9.27 2.17
C SER A 23 27.25 -8.39 3.33
N PRO A 24 28.18 -7.90 4.17
CA PRO A 24 27.86 -7.03 5.28
C PRO A 24 27.58 -5.57 4.88
N ALA A 25 27.66 -5.22 3.60
CA ALA A 25 27.41 -3.85 3.16
C ALA A 25 25.95 -3.45 3.46
N PRO A 26 25.71 -2.16 3.75
CA PRO A 26 24.36 -1.65 3.98
C PRO A 26 23.47 -1.82 2.73
N ALA A 27 22.18 -2.10 2.94
CA ALA A 27 21.20 -2.31 1.88
C ALA A 27 20.18 -1.17 1.75
N HIS A 28 20.39 -0.02 2.38
CA HIS A 28 19.46 1.11 2.32
C HIS A 28 19.60 1.92 1.02
N PHE A 29 18.48 2.48 0.59
CA PHE A 29 18.39 3.32 -0.60
C PHE A 29 18.90 4.75 -0.35
N GLY A 30 19.40 5.42 -1.40
CA GLY A 30 19.67 6.87 -1.41
C GLY A 30 21.06 7.29 -0.93
N ALA A 31 22.00 6.35 -0.73
CA ALA A 31 23.38 6.67 -0.41
C ALA A 31 24.15 7.19 -1.64
N GLU A 32 25.29 7.89 -1.41
CA GLU A 32 26.20 8.30 -2.48
C GLU A 32 26.62 7.10 -3.34
N PRO A 33 26.74 7.26 -4.66
CA PRO A 33 27.10 6.15 -5.55
C PRO A 33 28.34 5.38 -5.10
N ASN A 34 28.26 4.06 -5.11
CA ASN A 34 29.32 3.12 -4.72
C ASN A 34 29.84 3.26 -3.28
N SER A 35 29.04 3.85 -2.37
CA SER A 35 29.40 3.97 -0.95
C SER A 35 28.91 2.79 -0.10
N ASN A 36 27.81 2.13 -0.50
CA ASN A 36 27.24 0.96 0.16
C ASN A 36 27.68 -0.33 -0.54
N THR A 37 28.96 -0.58 -0.59
CA THR A 37 29.55 -1.71 -1.29
C THR A 37 30.63 -2.41 -0.46
N ASN A 38 30.89 -3.68 -0.81
CA ASN A 38 31.89 -4.54 -0.18
C ASN A 38 32.61 -5.32 -1.26
N ILE A 39 33.79 -5.86 -0.95
CA ILE A 39 34.58 -6.68 -1.90
C ILE A 39 33.80 -7.90 -2.41
N VAL A 40 32.86 -8.42 -1.64
CA VAL A 40 31.95 -9.49 -2.07
C VAL A 40 31.04 -9.01 -3.18
N ASP A 41 30.48 -7.79 -3.04
CA ASP A 41 29.61 -7.19 -4.05
C ASP A 41 30.36 -6.89 -5.35
N TRP A 42 31.67 -6.58 -5.26
CA TRP A 42 32.52 -6.32 -6.41
C TRP A 42 33.01 -7.59 -7.11
N GLY A 43 32.83 -8.75 -6.46
CA GLY A 43 33.25 -10.04 -7.03
C GLY A 43 34.77 -10.21 -7.08
N TYR A 44 35.49 -9.74 -6.06
CA TYR A 44 36.92 -9.93 -5.99
C TYR A 44 37.29 -11.41 -5.89
N PRO A 45 38.41 -11.83 -6.48
CA PRO A 45 38.88 -13.22 -6.39
C PRO A 45 39.03 -13.68 -4.93
N GLY A 46 38.46 -14.84 -4.60
CA GLY A 46 38.56 -15.43 -3.26
C GLY A 46 37.54 -14.94 -2.23
N VAL A 47 36.64 -14.04 -2.60
CA VAL A 47 35.53 -13.65 -1.69
C VAL A 47 34.53 -14.81 -1.52
N LEU A 48 33.97 -14.90 -0.32
CA LEU A 48 32.97 -15.91 0.00
C LEU A 48 31.65 -15.23 0.45
N PRO A 49 30.51 -15.59 -0.17
CA PRO A 49 29.21 -15.10 0.26
C PRO A 49 28.79 -15.74 1.59
N VAL A 50 28.12 -14.95 2.44
CA VAL A 50 27.54 -15.41 3.71
C VAL A 50 26.07 -15.05 3.74
N MET A 51 25.20 -16.05 3.83
CA MET A 51 23.75 -15.87 3.77
C MET A 51 23.20 -15.02 4.94
N ASN A 52 22.44 -14.01 4.61
CA ASN A 52 21.71 -13.19 5.57
C ASN A 52 20.46 -13.94 6.06
N LYS A 53 20.43 -14.35 7.33
CA LYS A 53 19.31 -15.07 7.93
C LYS A 53 18.00 -14.27 7.82
N ARG A 54 18.05 -12.95 8.02
CA ARG A 54 16.85 -12.08 7.93
C ARG A 54 16.27 -12.06 6.51
N ALA A 55 17.11 -12.12 5.48
CA ALA A 55 16.64 -12.21 4.11
C ALA A 55 15.89 -13.52 3.85
N MET A 56 16.36 -14.65 4.40
CA MET A 56 15.63 -15.92 4.37
C MET A 56 14.27 -15.81 5.07
N GLU A 57 14.24 -15.26 6.27
CA GLU A 57 12.99 -15.08 7.03
C GLU A 57 12.00 -14.18 6.28
N PHE A 58 12.47 -13.11 5.67
CA PHE A 58 11.63 -12.21 4.88
C PHE A 58 11.10 -12.87 3.60
N GLY A 59 11.95 -13.67 2.92
CA GLY A 59 11.52 -14.46 1.77
C GLY A 59 10.44 -15.47 2.13
N MET A 60 10.62 -16.21 3.24
CA MET A 60 9.60 -17.13 3.76
C MET A 60 8.31 -16.41 4.15
N LYS A 61 8.44 -15.26 4.82
CA LYS A 61 7.28 -14.46 5.25
C LYS A 61 6.45 -13.99 4.08
N ALA A 62 7.10 -13.48 3.03
CA ALA A 62 6.43 -13.10 1.79
C ALA A 62 5.77 -14.30 1.11
N ALA A 63 6.47 -15.42 0.98
CA ALA A 63 5.93 -16.64 0.37
C ALA A 63 4.71 -17.18 1.14
N LEU A 64 4.77 -17.22 2.47
CA LEU A 64 3.63 -17.63 3.30
C LEU A 64 2.42 -16.70 3.17
N ALA A 65 2.65 -15.38 3.11
CA ALA A 65 1.60 -14.40 2.89
C ALA A 65 0.91 -14.56 1.52
N LEU A 66 1.66 -15.09 0.55
CA LEU A 66 1.18 -15.40 -0.80
C LEU A 66 0.63 -16.83 -0.93
N ASN A 67 0.36 -17.49 0.19
CA ASN A 67 -0.15 -18.86 0.27
C ASN A 67 0.74 -19.93 -0.41
N CYS A 68 2.04 -19.66 -0.49
CA CYS A 68 2.99 -20.65 -1.01
C CYS A 68 3.29 -21.75 0.00
N THR A 69 3.67 -22.91 -0.53
CA THR A 69 4.35 -23.95 0.23
C THR A 69 5.83 -23.60 0.31
N ILE A 70 6.43 -23.72 1.49
CA ILE A 70 7.86 -23.47 1.68
C ILE A 70 8.65 -24.73 1.31
N SER A 71 9.71 -24.56 0.50
CA SER A 71 10.66 -25.61 0.20
C SER A 71 11.58 -25.81 1.41
N GLN A 72 11.42 -26.94 2.10
CA GLN A 72 12.22 -27.25 3.30
C GLN A 72 13.68 -27.56 2.99
N ASP A 73 13.96 -28.10 1.81
CA ASP A 73 15.30 -28.29 1.28
C ASP A 73 15.52 -27.27 0.15
N THR A 74 16.19 -26.19 0.46
CA THR A 74 16.43 -25.10 -0.50
C THR A 74 17.91 -24.82 -0.67
N HIS A 75 18.29 -24.36 -1.87
CA HIS A 75 19.66 -23.98 -2.17
C HIS A 75 19.69 -22.82 -3.17
N PHE A 76 20.87 -22.26 -3.35
CA PHE A 76 21.13 -21.23 -4.34
C PHE A 76 21.88 -21.82 -5.55
N ASP A 77 21.67 -21.17 -6.69
CA ASP A 77 22.30 -21.49 -7.96
C ASP A 77 22.99 -20.24 -8.51
N ARG A 78 24.00 -20.46 -9.36
CA ARG A 78 24.62 -19.40 -10.15
C ARG A 78 23.88 -19.26 -11.48
N LYS A 79 23.34 -18.05 -11.71
CA LYS A 79 22.78 -17.62 -12.99
C LYS A 79 23.83 -16.83 -13.74
N ASN A 80 24.43 -17.42 -14.76
CA ASN A 80 25.59 -16.86 -15.44
C ASN A 80 25.20 -15.93 -16.58
N TYR A 81 25.62 -14.68 -16.53
CA TYR A 81 25.48 -13.71 -17.61
C TYR A 81 26.44 -12.55 -17.45
N PHE A 82 26.85 -11.95 -18.57
CA PHE A 82 27.72 -10.78 -18.59
C PHE A 82 26.91 -9.50 -18.74
N TYR A 83 27.06 -8.59 -17.78
CA TYR A 83 26.55 -7.22 -17.89
C TYR A 83 27.35 -6.29 -16.96
N PRO A 84 27.51 -4.98 -17.27
CA PRO A 84 28.32 -4.07 -16.46
C PRO A 84 27.92 -3.97 -15.00
N ASP A 85 26.62 -4.11 -14.69
CA ASP A 85 26.06 -4.08 -13.34
C ASP A 85 26.10 -5.42 -12.60
N ASN A 86 26.69 -6.44 -13.22
CA ASN A 86 26.88 -7.77 -12.65
C ASN A 86 28.38 -8.13 -12.61
N PRO A 87 29.17 -7.58 -11.66
CA PRO A 87 30.61 -7.65 -11.68
C PRO A 87 31.19 -9.06 -11.52
N LYS A 88 30.46 -9.98 -10.89
CA LYS A 88 30.87 -11.39 -10.76
C LYS A 88 30.68 -12.19 -12.05
N ALA A 89 29.95 -11.64 -13.04
CA ALA A 89 29.49 -12.34 -14.22
C ALA A 89 28.49 -13.48 -13.93
N TYR A 90 28.02 -13.58 -12.71
CA TYR A 90 26.88 -14.43 -12.30
C TYR A 90 26.10 -13.74 -11.18
N GLN A 91 24.83 -14.10 -11.09
CA GLN A 91 23.92 -13.72 -10.02
C GLN A 91 23.60 -14.94 -9.18
N ILE A 92 23.70 -14.83 -7.86
CA ILE A 92 23.25 -15.89 -6.95
C ILE A 92 21.73 -15.79 -6.86
N SER A 93 21.05 -16.86 -7.27
CA SER A 93 19.60 -16.97 -7.40
C SER A 93 19.13 -18.35 -6.98
N GLN A 94 17.87 -18.68 -7.18
CA GLN A 94 17.33 -20.03 -6.98
C GLN A 94 16.68 -20.49 -8.29
N PHE A 95 16.95 -21.68 -8.73
CA PHE A 95 16.42 -22.22 -9.99
C PHE A 95 15.37 -23.31 -9.75
N ASP A 96 15.78 -24.47 -9.24
CA ASP A 96 14.91 -25.65 -9.07
C ASP A 96 14.34 -25.80 -7.66
N GLN A 97 14.90 -25.11 -6.67
CA GLN A 97 14.46 -25.16 -5.28
C GLN A 97 14.16 -23.74 -4.74
N PRO A 98 13.12 -23.07 -5.26
CA PRO A 98 12.73 -21.73 -4.78
C PRO A 98 12.27 -21.81 -3.32
N ILE A 99 12.39 -20.69 -2.59
CA ILE A 99 11.95 -20.64 -1.19
C ILE A 99 10.46 -20.95 -1.02
N GLY A 100 9.62 -20.58 -2.00
CA GLY A 100 8.19 -20.87 -2.01
C GLY A 100 7.68 -21.24 -3.39
N HIS A 101 6.63 -22.04 -3.43
CA HIS A 101 5.99 -22.49 -4.67
C HIS A 101 4.49 -22.76 -4.46
N ASP A 102 3.76 -22.88 -5.56
CA ASP A 102 2.33 -23.22 -5.59
C ASP A 102 1.45 -22.33 -4.71
N GLY A 103 1.69 -21.03 -4.77
CA GLY A 103 0.89 -20.02 -4.09
C GLY A 103 -0.29 -19.52 -4.91
N TRP A 104 -0.99 -18.54 -4.35
CA TRP A 104 -2.11 -17.87 -5.03
C TRP A 104 -2.49 -16.56 -4.34
N ILE A 105 -3.11 -15.68 -5.13
CA ILE A 105 -3.76 -14.45 -4.67
C ILE A 105 -5.19 -14.44 -5.20
N GLU A 106 -6.15 -14.02 -4.40
CA GLU A 106 -7.50 -13.71 -4.87
C GLU A 106 -7.58 -12.24 -5.30
N ILE A 107 -8.06 -12.02 -6.51
CA ILE A 107 -8.37 -10.70 -7.05
C ILE A 107 -9.87 -10.54 -7.26
N GLU A 108 -10.33 -9.30 -7.34
CA GLU A 108 -11.72 -8.99 -7.68
C GLU A 108 -11.75 -7.92 -8.77
N VAL A 109 -12.42 -8.23 -9.88
CA VAL A 109 -12.61 -7.32 -11.01
C VAL A 109 -14.10 -7.35 -11.39
N GLU A 110 -14.74 -6.19 -11.43
CA GLU A 110 -16.17 -6.04 -11.73
C GLU A 110 -17.08 -6.94 -10.88
N GLY A 111 -16.76 -7.09 -9.59
CA GLY A 111 -17.50 -7.91 -8.65
C GLY A 111 -17.29 -9.43 -8.79
N LYS A 112 -16.38 -9.86 -9.67
CA LYS A 112 -16.02 -11.26 -9.86
C LYS A 112 -14.69 -11.57 -9.18
N LYS A 113 -14.73 -12.52 -8.26
CA LYS A 113 -13.55 -13.03 -7.58
C LYS A 113 -12.85 -14.11 -8.41
N LYS A 114 -11.53 -14.06 -8.44
CA LYS A 114 -10.69 -15.03 -9.15
C LYS A 114 -9.40 -15.26 -8.42
N LYS A 115 -8.99 -16.51 -8.31
CA LYS A 115 -7.65 -16.88 -7.83
C LYS A 115 -6.66 -16.84 -8.99
N ILE A 116 -5.57 -16.13 -8.79
CA ILE A 116 -4.41 -16.14 -9.68
C ILE A 116 -3.33 -16.95 -8.98
N ARG A 117 -2.88 -18.02 -9.59
CA ARG A 117 -1.84 -18.90 -9.06
C ARG A 117 -0.47 -18.24 -9.16
N ILE A 118 0.37 -18.53 -8.19
CA ILE A 118 1.77 -18.13 -8.15
C ILE A 118 2.59 -19.40 -8.32
N GLU A 119 3.40 -19.46 -9.38
CA GLU A 119 4.28 -20.59 -9.65
C GLU A 119 5.33 -20.71 -8.57
N ARG A 120 6.06 -19.60 -8.30
CA ARG A 120 7.15 -19.58 -7.33
C ARG A 120 7.44 -18.20 -6.77
N VAL A 121 8.07 -18.21 -5.62
CA VAL A 121 8.80 -17.09 -5.02
C VAL A 121 10.22 -17.57 -4.80
N HIS A 122 11.20 -16.90 -5.38
CA HIS A 122 12.60 -17.26 -5.15
C HIS A 122 13.43 -16.08 -4.66
N LEU A 123 14.47 -16.39 -3.89
CA LEU A 123 15.43 -15.43 -3.38
C LEU A 123 16.58 -15.27 -4.37
N GLU A 124 17.04 -14.04 -4.54
CA GLU A 124 18.22 -13.73 -5.33
C GLU A 124 18.88 -12.44 -4.85
N GLU A 125 20.08 -12.17 -5.31
CA GLU A 125 20.71 -10.87 -5.15
C GLU A 125 20.32 -9.93 -6.30
N ASP A 126 20.12 -8.65 -6.00
CA ASP A 126 19.89 -7.65 -7.04
C ASP A 126 21.22 -7.31 -7.76
N ALA A 127 21.10 -6.82 -8.97
CA ALA A 127 22.22 -6.28 -9.74
C ALA A 127 22.46 -4.80 -9.41
N GLY A 128 23.62 -4.27 -9.78
CA GLY A 128 23.93 -2.84 -9.71
C GLY A 128 23.03 -2.01 -10.61
N LYS A 129 23.21 -0.71 -10.57
CA LYS A 129 22.50 0.24 -11.44
C LYS A 129 23.44 0.69 -12.56
N ASN A 130 23.01 0.50 -13.79
CA ASN A 130 23.73 0.90 -14.98
C ASN A 130 23.08 2.14 -15.60
N MET A 131 23.83 3.23 -15.69
CA MET A 131 23.38 4.50 -16.26
C MET A 131 24.09 4.73 -17.59
N HIS A 132 23.33 4.69 -18.69
CA HIS A 132 23.82 4.87 -20.03
C HIS A 132 23.75 6.32 -20.51
N GLY A 133 24.66 6.70 -21.42
CA GLY A 133 24.51 7.93 -22.20
C GLY A 133 25.06 9.21 -21.56
N ILE A 134 25.66 9.15 -20.40
CA ILE A 134 26.29 10.31 -19.76
C ILE A 134 27.73 10.45 -20.30
N GLY A 135 27.97 11.47 -21.13
CA GLY A 135 29.30 11.72 -21.70
C GLY A 135 29.84 10.64 -22.64
N GLY A 136 28.93 9.78 -23.19
CA GLY A 136 29.32 8.66 -24.08
C GLY A 136 29.85 7.43 -23.33
N TYR A 137 29.75 7.40 -22.01
CA TYR A 137 30.14 6.28 -21.16
C TYR A 137 28.95 5.66 -20.44
N SER A 138 29.13 4.44 -19.95
CA SER A 138 28.24 3.82 -18.98
C SER A 138 28.80 4.01 -17.58
N HIS A 139 27.98 4.51 -16.67
CA HIS A 139 28.31 4.66 -15.25
C HIS A 139 27.62 3.56 -14.46
N VAL A 140 28.38 2.86 -13.63
CA VAL A 140 27.86 1.76 -12.81
C VAL A 140 27.88 2.15 -11.34
N ASP A 141 26.72 2.10 -10.72
CA ASP A 141 26.54 2.24 -9.28
C ASP A 141 26.23 0.87 -8.68
N LEU A 142 27.12 0.37 -7.84
CA LEU A 142 27.01 -0.94 -7.20
C LEU A 142 26.33 -0.90 -5.83
N ASN A 143 25.75 0.23 -5.41
CA ASN A 143 25.05 0.30 -4.14
C ASN A 143 23.89 -0.71 -4.04
N ARG A 144 23.19 -0.96 -5.15
CA ARG A 144 22.12 -1.95 -5.20
C ARG A 144 22.61 -3.38 -5.35
N GLN A 145 23.83 -3.60 -5.87
CA GLN A 145 24.42 -4.93 -6.05
C GLN A 145 24.40 -5.72 -4.74
N GLY A 146 23.76 -6.89 -4.74
CA GLY A 146 23.64 -7.74 -3.57
C GLY A 146 22.51 -7.38 -2.61
N THR A 147 21.68 -6.39 -2.91
CA THR A 147 20.44 -6.14 -2.16
C THR A 147 19.55 -7.39 -2.22
N PRO A 148 19.01 -7.87 -1.08
CA PRO A 148 18.13 -9.02 -1.09
C PRO A 148 16.90 -8.76 -1.94
N LEU A 149 16.60 -9.68 -2.84
CA LEU A 149 15.52 -9.58 -3.80
C LEU A 149 14.70 -10.86 -3.77
N ILE A 150 13.38 -10.75 -3.89
CA ILE A 150 12.52 -11.87 -4.25
C ILE A 150 11.91 -11.63 -5.62
N GLU A 151 11.83 -12.67 -6.42
CA GLU A 151 11.06 -12.69 -7.66
C GLU A 151 9.82 -13.54 -7.46
N ILE A 152 8.67 -12.95 -7.76
CA ILE A 152 7.35 -13.57 -7.64
C ILE A 152 6.82 -13.78 -9.05
N VAL A 153 6.70 -15.04 -9.45
CA VAL A 153 6.26 -15.42 -10.80
C VAL A 153 4.84 -15.95 -10.73
N SER A 154 3.92 -15.29 -11.41
CA SER A 154 2.55 -15.80 -11.54
C SER A 154 2.44 -16.85 -12.62
N GLU A 155 1.45 -17.74 -12.49
CA GLU A 155 0.97 -18.52 -13.63
C GLU A 155 0.27 -17.59 -14.65
N ALA A 156 0.11 -18.06 -15.87
CA ALA A 156 -0.55 -17.31 -16.94
C ALA A 156 -2.08 -17.36 -16.82
N ASP A 157 -2.60 -17.01 -15.67
CA ASP A 157 -4.02 -17.11 -15.33
C ASP A 157 -4.82 -15.84 -15.61
N MET A 158 -4.15 -14.69 -15.74
CA MET A 158 -4.82 -13.41 -16.00
C MET A 158 -5.29 -13.32 -17.45
N ARG A 159 -6.47 -12.75 -17.64
CA ARG A 159 -7.18 -12.71 -18.94
C ARG A 159 -7.50 -11.30 -19.43
N SER A 160 -7.12 -10.28 -18.66
CA SER A 160 -7.28 -8.89 -19.05
C SER A 160 -6.24 -7.97 -18.39
N PRO A 161 -5.97 -6.80 -18.97
CA PRO A 161 -5.14 -5.78 -18.32
C PRO A 161 -5.68 -5.32 -16.97
N GLU A 162 -7.00 -5.35 -16.77
CA GLU A 162 -7.67 -5.05 -15.51
C GLU A 162 -7.34 -6.09 -14.43
N GLU A 163 -7.34 -7.38 -14.79
CA GLU A 163 -6.93 -8.46 -13.89
C GLU A 163 -5.45 -8.34 -13.50
N ALA A 164 -4.58 -7.95 -14.44
CA ALA A 164 -3.16 -7.71 -14.14
C ALA A 164 -2.96 -6.53 -13.17
N TYR A 165 -3.70 -5.45 -13.34
CA TYR A 165 -3.69 -4.31 -12.43
C TYR A 165 -4.17 -4.72 -11.03
N ALA A 166 -5.30 -5.41 -10.93
CA ALA A 166 -5.86 -5.90 -9.67
C ALA A 166 -4.90 -6.88 -8.96
N TYR A 167 -4.21 -7.73 -9.71
CA TYR A 167 -3.19 -8.61 -9.17
C TYR A 167 -2.02 -7.84 -8.54
N LEU A 168 -1.49 -6.81 -9.23
CA LEU A 168 -0.41 -6.00 -8.71
C LEU A 168 -0.80 -5.20 -7.46
N GLU A 169 -2.02 -4.66 -7.43
CA GLU A 169 -2.55 -3.97 -6.24
C GLU A 169 -2.66 -4.93 -5.05
N ALA A 170 -3.22 -6.12 -5.27
CA ALA A 170 -3.34 -7.14 -4.23
C ALA A 170 -1.97 -7.60 -3.74
N LEU A 171 -1.05 -7.90 -4.65
CA LEU A 171 0.32 -8.31 -4.34
C LEU A 171 1.04 -7.24 -3.50
N ARG A 172 1.00 -5.99 -3.96
CA ARG A 172 1.62 -4.86 -3.26
C ARG A 172 1.06 -4.71 -1.85
N SER A 173 -0.25 -4.76 -1.70
CA SER A 173 -0.93 -4.66 -0.40
C SER A 173 -0.52 -5.80 0.55
N ILE A 174 -0.48 -7.04 0.05
CA ILE A 174 -0.07 -8.20 0.83
C ILE A 174 1.37 -8.06 1.31
N ILE A 175 2.30 -7.74 0.41
CA ILE A 175 3.72 -7.59 0.76
C ILE A 175 3.94 -6.42 1.72
N LEU A 176 3.27 -5.30 1.51
CA LEU A 176 3.34 -4.14 2.39
C LEU A 176 2.93 -4.49 3.83
N PHE A 177 1.86 -5.27 4.01
CA PHE A 177 1.39 -5.72 5.32
C PHE A 177 2.36 -6.67 6.02
N THR A 178 3.18 -7.41 5.28
CA THR A 178 4.25 -8.24 5.89
C THR A 178 5.43 -7.42 6.43
N GLU A 179 5.54 -6.16 6.03
CA GLU A 179 6.64 -5.25 6.39
C GLU A 179 8.03 -5.69 5.90
N VAL A 180 8.09 -6.63 4.95
CA VAL A 180 9.38 -7.09 4.38
C VAL A 180 9.93 -6.19 3.30
N SER A 181 9.11 -5.29 2.75
CA SER A 181 9.47 -4.33 1.70
C SER A 181 8.58 -3.10 1.72
N ASP A 182 9.08 -2.00 1.18
CA ASP A 182 8.31 -0.76 0.97
C ASP A 182 7.51 -0.79 -0.33
N VAL A 183 7.80 -1.71 -1.24
CA VAL A 183 7.11 -1.96 -2.53
C VAL A 183 6.77 -0.70 -3.32
N LYS A 184 7.79 0.13 -3.56
CA LYS A 184 7.69 1.39 -4.31
C LYS A 184 8.26 1.21 -5.71
N MET A 185 7.41 1.34 -6.74
CA MET A 185 7.87 1.22 -8.13
C MET A 185 8.73 2.42 -8.55
N GLU A 186 8.43 3.61 -8.06
CA GLU A 186 9.16 4.85 -8.33
C GLU A 186 10.59 4.87 -7.77
N GLU A 187 10.85 4.14 -6.69
CA GLU A 187 12.19 3.97 -6.09
C GLU A 187 12.89 2.69 -6.58
N GLY A 188 12.19 1.83 -7.32
CA GLY A 188 12.71 0.57 -7.85
C GLY A 188 12.70 -0.59 -6.86
N SER A 189 12.12 -0.43 -5.66
CA SER A 189 11.96 -1.54 -4.71
C SER A 189 10.84 -2.53 -5.08
N MET A 190 10.04 -2.18 -6.07
CA MET A 190 9.12 -3.09 -6.76
C MET A 190 9.25 -2.86 -8.26
N ARG A 191 9.46 -3.92 -9.03
CA ARG A 191 9.56 -3.89 -10.49
C ARG A 191 8.69 -4.98 -11.08
N CYS A 192 8.12 -4.74 -12.25
CA CYS A 192 7.24 -5.70 -12.91
C CYS A 192 7.61 -5.84 -14.38
N ASP A 193 7.77 -7.06 -14.82
CA ASP A 193 7.80 -7.45 -16.22
C ASP A 193 6.50 -8.21 -16.54
N ALA A 194 5.92 -7.96 -17.71
CA ALA A 194 4.67 -8.59 -18.11
C ALA A 194 4.88 -9.46 -19.36
N ASN A 195 4.32 -10.66 -19.35
CA ASN A 195 4.23 -11.52 -20.51
C ASN A 195 2.80 -11.55 -21.01
N ILE A 196 2.58 -11.30 -22.29
CA ILE A 196 1.26 -11.31 -22.91
C ILE A 196 1.26 -12.05 -24.24
N SER A 197 0.25 -12.88 -24.43
CA SER A 197 -0.05 -13.54 -25.70
C SER A 197 -1.55 -13.53 -25.96
N LEU A 198 -1.92 -13.76 -27.24
CA LEU A 198 -3.30 -13.98 -27.66
C LEU A 198 -3.46 -15.38 -28.25
N ARG A 199 -4.59 -16.02 -27.96
CA ARG A 199 -4.99 -17.26 -28.59
C ARG A 199 -6.44 -17.21 -29.04
N PRO A 200 -6.84 -17.95 -30.09
CA PRO A 200 -8.25 -18.11 -30.42
C PRO A 200 -9.06 -18.69 -29.26
N TYR A 201 -10.28 -18.25 -29.05
CA TYR A 201 -11.15 -18.83 -28.04
C TYR A 201 -11.32 -20.33 -28.26
N GLY A 202 -11.18 -21.11 -27.18
CA GLY A 202 -11.29 -22.57 -27.21
C GLY A 202 -9.98 -23.32 -27.53
N GLN A 203 -8.91 -22.59 -27.85
CA GLN A 203 -7.58 -23.18 -28.01
C GLN A 203 -6.93 -23.38 -26.62
N GLU A 204 -6.42 -24.56 -26.33
CA GLU A 204 -5.72 -24.85 -25.06
C GLU A 204 -4.27 -24.33 -25.06
N GLU A 205 -3.59 -24.44 -26.18
CA GLU A 205 -2.19 -23.99 -26.33
C GLU A 205 -2.09 -22.47 -26.30
N PHE A 206 -1.08 -21.96 -25.62
CA PHE A 206 -0.80 -20.52 -25.58
C PHE A 206 -0.27 -20.01 -26.93
N GLY A 207 -0.58 -18.77 -27.25
CA GLY A 207 0.04 -18.07 -28.35
C GLY A 207 1.48 -17.67 -28.05
N THR A 208 2.17 -17.14 -29.07
CA THR A 208 3.53 -16.60 -28.89
C THR A 208 3.47 -15.34 -28.03
N LYS A 209 4.25 -15.34 -26.95
CA LYS A 209 4.27 -14.24 -26.01
C LYS A 209 5.25 -13.12 -26.38
N ALA A 210 4.89 -11.89 -26.06
CA ALA A 210 5.80 -10.76 -25.96
C ALA A 210 6.04 -10.44 -24.48
N GLU A 211 7.29 -10.10 -24.15
CA GLU A 211 7.71 -9.64 -22.84
C GLU A 211 7.76 -8.11 -22.83
N LEU A 212 7.05 -7.47 -21.90
CA LEU A 212 7.04 -6.04 -21.73
C LEU A 212 7.92 -5.62 -20.57
N LYS A 213 8.81 -4.68 -20.81
CA LYS A 213 9.74 -4.09 -19.83
C LYS A 213 9.53 -2.58 -19.72
N ASN A 214 10.22 -1.97 -18.73
CA ASN A 214 10.14 -0.53 -18.45
C ASN A 214 8.74 -0.08 -18.04
N LEU A 215 8.11 -0.88 -17.18
CA LEU A 215 6.77 -0.64 -16.64
C LEU A 215 6.90 -0.02 -15.24
N ASN A 216 7.12 1.29 -15.18
CA ASN A 216 7.52 2.00 -13.95
C ASN A 216 6.33 2.35 -13.00
N SER A 217 5.12 1.96 -13.33
CA SER A 217 3.95 2.07 -12.46
C SER A 217 2.92 0.99 -12.80
N MET A 218 2.03 0.68 -11.85
CA MET A 218 0.94 -0.26 -12.10
C MET A 218 0.04 0.19 -13.26
N ASN A 219 -0.18 1.51 -13.37
CA ASN A 219 -0.95 2.08 -14.47
C ASN A 219 -0.24 1.91 -15.82
N PHE A 220 1.08 2.01 -15.86
CA PHE A 220 1.86 1.74 -17.08
C PHE A 220 1.86 0.28 -17.47
N VAL A 221 1.85 -0.63 -16.49
CA VAL A 221 1.61 -2.07 -16.75
C VAL A 221 0.28 -2.26 -17.48
N LYS A 222 -0.79 -1.70 -16.96
CA LYS A 222 -2.12 -1.77 -17.57
C LYS A 222 -2.14 -1.16 -18.98
N LYS A 223 -1.60 0.03 -19.16
CA LYS A 223 -1.55 0.72 -20.46
C LYS A 223 -0.72 -0.06 -21.48
N GLY A 224 0.43 -0.57 -21.08
CA GLY A 224 1.30 -1.38 -21.94
C GLY A 224 0.60 -2.66 -22.40
N LEU A 225 -0.10 -3.34 -21.50
CA LEU A 225 -0.88 -4.53 -21.84
C LEU A 225 -2.05 -4.22 -22.78
N ILE A 226 -2.78 -3.13 -22.55
CA ILE A 226 -3.87 -2.69 -23.46
C ILE A 226 -3.33 -2.41 -24.87
N PHE A 227 -2.20 -1.72 -24.97
CA PHE A 227 -1.59 -1.45 -26.26
C PHE A 227 -1.16 -2.74 -26.96
N GLU A 228 -0.50 -3.62 -26.24
CA GLU A 228 0.04 -4.85 -26.79
C GLU A 228 -1.04 -5.84 -27.23
N GLU A 229 -2.12 -5.95 -26.46
CA GLU A 229 -3.33 -6.71 -26.84
C GLU A 229 -3.87 -6.28 -28.19
N LYS A 230 -4.03 -4.96 -28.39
CA LYS A 230 -4.50 -4.40 -29.65
C LYS A 230 -3.51 -4.62 -30.80
N ARG A 231 -2.21 -4.45 -30.53
CA ARG A 231 -1.16 -4.67 -31.53
C ARG A 231 -1.15 -6.12 -32.00
N GLN A 232 -1.13 -7.07 -31.07
CA GLN A 232 -1.12 -8.50 -31.40
C GLN A 232 -2.39 -8.92 -32.14
N ALA A 233 -3.57 -8.46 -31.68
CA ALA A 233 -4.83 -8.73 -32.36
C ALA A 233 -4.83 -8.21 -33.82
N LYS A 234 -4.31 -7.01 -34.06
CA LYS A 234 -4.19 -6.44 -35.43
C LYS A 234 -3.29 -7.27 -36.33
N VAL A 235 -2.14 -7.73 -35.80
CA VAL A 235 -1.20 -8.58 -36.57
C VAL A 235 -1.86 -9.90 -36.92
N LEU A 236 -2.47 -10.59 -35.97
CA LEU A 236 -3.11 -11.89 -36.19
C LEU A 236 -4.32 -11.79 -37.12
N LEU A 237 -5.14 -10.74 -37.05
CA LEU A 237 -6.28 -10.50 -37.93
C LEU A 237 -5.86 -10.20 -39.37
N SER A 238 -4.67 -9.63 -39.58
CA SER A 238 -4.11 -9.40 -40.92
C SER A 238 -3.42 -10.63 -41.53
N GLY A 239 -3.43 -11.78 -40.83
CA GLY A 239 -2.76 -13.01 -41.23
C GLY A 239 -1.25 -13.03 -40.98
N GLY A 240 -0.76 -12.09 -40.18
CA GLY A 240 0.63 -12.09 -39.71
C GLY A 240 0.85 -13.01 -38.52
N GLU A 241 2.10 -13.18 -38.14
CA GLU A 241 2.54 -13.97 -36.99
C GLU A 241 3.17 -13.10 -35.91
N ILE A 242 2.95 -13.45 -34.63
CA ILE A 242 3.63 -12.83 -33.50
C ILE A 242 4.97 -13.53 -33.30
N GLN A 243 6.03 -12.75 -33.22
CA GLN A 243 7.36 -13.23 -32.86
C GLN A 243 7.55 -13.15 -31.34
N GLN A 244 8.36 -14.05 -30.80
CA GLN A 244 8.78 -13.94 -29.40
C GLN A 244 9.80 -12.81 -29.28
N GLU A 245 9.37 -11.74 -28.62
CA GLU A 245 10.14 -10.50 -28.56
C GLU A 245 10.06 -9.86 -27.18
N THR A 246 11.08 -9.06 -26.86
CA THR A 246 11.08 -8.16 -25.71
C THR A 246 10.78 -6.75 -26.22
N ARG A 247 9.81 -6.09 -25.59
CA ARG A 247 9.37 -4.73 -25.92
C ARG A 247 9.46 -3.86 -24.69
N ARG A 248 9.87 -2.60 -24.84
CA ARG A 248 9.80 -1.61 -23.75
C ARG A 248 8.56 -0.76 -23.89
N PHE A 249 7.98 -0.38 -22.77
CA PHE A 249 6.93 0.62 -22.74
C PHE A 249 7.53 2.03 -22.83
N ASP A 250 6.97 2.85 -23.71
CA ASP A 250 7.31 4.26 -23.88
C ASP A 250 6.21 5.11 -23.23
N GLU A 251 6.54 5.73 -22.11
CA GLU A 251 5.61 6.54 -21.30
C GLU A 251 5.11 7.78 -22.04
N THR A 252 5.93 8.34 -22.96
CA THR A 252 5.57 9.54 -23.72
C THR A 252 4.49 9.25 -24.76
N THR A 253 4.63 8.12 -25.45
CA THR A 253 3.70 7.73 -26.51
C THR A 253 2.62 6.77 -26.06
N ASN A 254 2.72 6.20 -24.86
CA ASN A 254 1.89 5.10 -24.33
C ASN A 254 1.86 3.87 -25.27
N LYS A 255 3.00 3.56 -25.87
CA LYS A 255 3.16 2.44 -26.82
C LYS A 255 4.28 1.51 -26.38
N THR A 256 4.24 0.29 -26.87
CA THR A 256 5.40 -0.62 -26.74
C THR A 256 6.28 -0.48 -27.99
N VAL A 257 7.59 -0.52 -27.78
CA VAL A 257 8.61 -0.42 -28.82
C VAL A 257 9.49 -1.66 -28.77
N LEU A 258 9.77 -2.26 -29.93
CA LEU A 258 10.64 -3.42 -30.02
C LEU A 258 12.04 -3.11 -29.49
N MET A 259 12.53 -3.94 -28.57
CA MET A 259 13.92 -3.93 -28.09
C MET A 259 14.76 -4.95 -28.82
N ARG A 260 14.28 -6.20 -28.82
CA ARG A 260 14.96 -7.34 -29.45
C ARG A 260 13.95 -8.45 -29.79
N VAL A 261 14.25 -9.21 -30.82
CA VAL A 261 13.62 -10.49 -31.09
C VAL A 261 14.41 -11.56 -30.36
N LYS A 262 13.73 -12.49 -29.67
CA LYS A 262 14.38 -13.60 -28.97
C LYS A 262 14.64 -14.74 -29.97
N GLU A 263 15.90 -14.91 -30.34
CA GLU A 263 16.36 -16.07 -31.10
C GLU A 263 16.78 -17.18 -30.10
N GLY A 264 15.81 -17.96 -29.62
CA GLY A 264 16.02 -19.02 -28.65
C GLY A 264 15.93 -18.58 -27.17
N SER A 265 15.95 -19.51 -26.24
CA SER A 265 16.00 -19.25 -24.79
C SER A 265 17.41 -18.83 -24.39
N SER A 266 17.52 -17.80 -23.51
CA SER A 266 18.79 -17.48 -22.88
C SER A 266 19.27 -18.66 -22.03
N ASP A 267 20.43 -19.25 -22.39
CA ASP A 267 21.04 -20.30 -21.60
C ASP A 267 21.90 -19.67 -20.51
N TYR A 268 21.39 -19.61 -19.29
CA TYR A 268 22.13 -19.10 -18.13
C TYR A 268 23.08 -20.13 -17.52
N ARG A 269 23.07 -21.38 -17.99
CA ARG A 269 23.95 -22.46 -17.52
C ARG A 269 23.96 -22.54 -15.99
N TYR A 270 22.76 -22.64 -15.41
CA TYR A 270 22.60 -22.76 -13.96
C TYR A 270 23.36 -23.96 -13.41
N PHE A 271 24.01 -23.75 -12.26
CA PHE A 271 24.55 -24.81 -11.44
C PHE A 271 24.52 -24.41 -9.97
N PRO A 272 24.50 -25.33 -9.01
CA PRO A 272 24.46 -25.04 -7.60
C PRO A 272 25.62 -24.14 -7.17
N GLU A 273 25.32 -23.11 -6.35
CA GLU A 273 26.33 -22.20 -5.79
C GLU A 273 27.19 -22.97 -4.77
N PRO A 274 28.48 -23.23 -5.06
CA PRO A 274 29.29 -24.08 -4.19
C PRO A 274 29.69 -23.40 -2.88
N ASP A 275 29.65 -22.06 -2.82
CA ASP A 275 30.10 -21.29 -1.66
C ASP A 275 28.95 -21.04 -0.65
N VAL A 276 27.72 -21.38 -1.00
CA VAL A 276 26.56 -21.29 -0.10
C VAL A 276 25.98 -22.70 0.10
N PRO A 277 26.08 -23.27 1.31
CA PRO A 277 25.54 -24.59 1.60
C PRO A 277 24.02 -24.67 1.39
N ARG A 278 23.52 -25.89 1.16
CA ARG A 278 22.08 -26.14 1.20
C ARG A 278 21.52 -25.83 2.58
N PHE A 279 20.30 -25.38 2.62
CA PHE A 279 19.56 -25.07 3.84
C PHE A 279 18.45 -26.09 4.06
N GLU A 280 18.41 -26.65 5.26
CA GLU A 280 17.23 -27.37 5.75
C GLU A 280 16.41 -26.41 6.61
N ILE A 281 15.20 -26.12 6.14
CA ILE A 281 14.26 -25.25 6.85
C ILE A 281 13.34 -26.15 7.66
N SER A 282 13.42 -26.08 8.99
CA SER A 282 12.59 -26.89 9.85
C SER A 282 11.13 -26.44 9.87
N ASP A 283 10.23 -27.35 10.21
CA ASP A 283 8.81 -27.02 10.41
C ASP A 283 8.62 -25.96 11.48
N GLU A 284 9.42 -26.02 12.56
CA GLU A 284 9.39 -25.04 13.67
C GLU A 284 9.74 -23.64 13.16
N TRP A 285 10.77 -23.50 12.33
CA TRP A 285 11.16 -22.20 11.78
C TRP A 285 10.09 -21.64 10.83
N VAL A 286 9.51 -22.49 9.99
CA VAL A 286 8.37 -22.10 9.13
C VAL A 286 7.22 -21.60 9.99
N GLU A 287 6.89 -22.31 11.07
CA GLU A 287 5.78 -21.94 11.96
C GLU A 287 6.06 -20.63 12.74
N GLU A 288 7.27 -20.43 13.21
CA GLU A 288 7.68 -19.15 13.83
C GLU A 288 7.47 -17.98 12.87
N VAL A 289 7.89 -18.13 11.61
CA VAL A 289 7.69 -17.10 10.58
C VAL A 289 6.19 -16.91 10.29
N ARG A 290 5.42 -18.00 10.20
CA ARG A 290 3.96 -17.95 10.00
C ARG A 290 3.26 -17.17 11.11
N GLN A 291 3.62 -17.40 12.36
CA GLN A 291 3.07 -16.70 13.53
C GLN A 291 3.45 -15.21 13.55
N SER A 292 4.53 -14.83 12.88
CA SER A 292 4.92 -13.42 12.74
C SER A 292 4.11 -12.65 11.71
N LEU A 293 3.27 -13.33 10.91
CA LEU A 293 2.39 -12.67 9.95
C LEU A 293 1.29 -11.89 10.67
N PRO A 294 1.04 -10.63 10.28
CA PRO A 294 -0.13 -9.90 10.77
C PRO A 294 -1.42 -10.46 10.15
N GLU A 295 -2.55 -10.05 10.67
CA GLU A 295 -3.82 -10.24 9.96
C GLU A 295 -3.74 -9.56 8.60
N MET A 296 -3.93 -10.33 7.53
CA MET A 296 -3.73 -9.85 6.16
C MET A 296 -4.87 -8.93 5.70
N PRO A 297 -4.65 -8.06 4.71
CA PRO A 297 -5.60 -7.01 4.34
C PRO A 297 -6.99 -7.53 3.96
N GLN A 298 -7.09 -8.65 3.26
CA GLN A 298 -8.38 -9.23 2.89
C GLN A 298 -9.18 -9.72 4.10
N SER A 299 -8.51 -10.37 5.06
CA SER A 299 -9.14 -10.83 6.31
C SER A 299 -9.61 -9.63 7.15
N ARG A 300 -8.79 -8.58 7.26
CA ARG A 300 -9.19 -7.33 7.94
C ARG A 300 -10.40 -6.68 7.30
N ARG A 301 -10.42 -6.57 5.96
CA ARG A 301 -11.60 -6.02 5.25
C ARG A 301 -12.85 -6.81 5.57
N ALA A 302 -12.76 -8.15 5.49
CA ALA A 302 -13.89 -9.01 5.81
C ALA A 302 -14.37 -8.80 7.26
N ARG A 303 -13.46 -8.70 8.21
CA ARG A 303 -13.76 -8.40 9.62
C ARG A 303 -14.42 -7.03 9.78
N TYR A 304 -13.89 -5.99 9.15
CA TYR A 304 -14.45 -4.63 9.21
C TYR A 304 -15.86 -4.55 8.65
N ILE A 305 -16.14 -5.28 7.57
CA ILE A 305 -17.48 -5.33 6.97
C ILE A 305 -18.44 -6.19 7.79
N ASN A 306 -18.05 -7.42 8.12
CA ASN A 306 -18.95 -8.43 8.66
C ASN A 306 -19.15 -8.30 10.18
N GLU A 307 -18.12 -7.91 10.91
CA GLU A 307 -18.15 -7.83 12.38
C GLU A 307 -18.34 -6.39 12.88
N LEU A 308 -17.69 -5.41 12.22
CA LEU A 308 -17.76 -4.01 12.62
C LEU A 308 -18.85 -3.22 11.87
N GLY A 309 -19.45 -3.80 10.84
CA GLY A 309 -20.54 -3.18 10.09
C GLY A 309 -20.13 -1.97 9.24
N LEU A 310 -18.83 -1.84 8.90
CA LEU A 310 -18.36 -0.76 8.03
C LEU A 310 -18.78 -0.98 6.57
N PRO A 311 -19.04 0.10 5.82
CA PRO A 311 -19.18 0.03 4.38
C PRO A 311 -17.92 -0.55 3.71
N GLU A 312 -18.11 -1.24 2.60
CA GLU A 312 -17.00 -1.85 1.84
C GLU A 312 -15.92 -0.82 1.44
N TYR A 313 -16.34 0.36 1.02
CA TYR A 313 -15.43 1.46 0.68
C TYR A 313 -14.58 1.89 1.88
N ASP A 314 -15.18 2.06 3.05
CA ASP A 314 -14.48 2.43 4.28
C ASP A 314 -13.44 1.35 4.65
N ALA A 315 -13.85 0.08 4.63
CA ALA A 315 -12.97 -1.05 4.90
C ALA A 315 -11.79 -1.12 3.93
N MET A 316 -12.02 -0.83 2.65
CA MET A 316 -10.97 -0.77 1.63
C MET A 316 -9.96 0.35 1.93
N VAL A 317 -10.43 1.56 2.21
CA VAL A 317 -9.55 2.72 2.47
C VAL A 317 -8.73 2.52 3.75
N LEU A 318 -9.35 2.04 4.83
CA LEU A 318 -8.66 1.79 6.10
C LEU A 318 -7.59 0.69 6.00
N THR A 319 -7.69 -0.19 5.03
CA THR A 319 -6.73 -1.30 4.81
C THR A 319 -5.77 -1.06 3.65
N LEU A 320 -5.62 0.17 3.18
CA LEU A 320 -4.61 0.52 2.18
C LEU A 320 -3.18 0.36 2.70
N THR A 321 -2.96 0.68 3.99
CA THR A 321 -1.70 0.48 4.68
C THR A 321 -1.92 -0.24 6.02
N LYS A 322 -0.90 -0.94 6.48
CA LYS A 322 -0.93 -1.61 7.79
C LYS A 322 -1.05 -0.60 8.92
N GLU A 323 -0.29 0.49 8.84
CA GLU A 323 -0.26 1.56 9.83
C GLU A 323 -1.65 2.16 10.06
N MET A 324 -2.37 2.46 8.98
CA MET A 324 -3.72 3.01 9.07
C MET A 324 -4.70 2.02 9.70
N SER A 325 -4.65 0.75 9.30
CA SER A 325 -5.56 -0.27 9.83
C SER A 325 -5.23 -0.63 11.29
N ASP A 326 -3.95 -0.72 11.65
CA ASP A 326 -3.55 -0.93 13.05
C ASP A 326 -4.00 0.24 13.93
N PHE A 327 -3.80 1.48 13.47
CA PHE A 327 -4.25 2.67 14.19
C PHE A 327 -5.76 2.67 14.40
N PHE A 328 -6.53 2.28 13.37
CA PHE A 328 -7.98 2.13 13.47
C PHE A 328 -8.37 1.07 14.51
N ASP A 329 -7.79 -0.12 14.43
CA ASP A 329 -8.06 -1.21 15.36
C ASP A 329 -7.75 -0.81 16.82
N GLU A 330 -6.62 -0.17 17.05
CA GLU A 330 -6.23 0.33 18.37
C GLU A 330 -7.17 1.43 18.87
N THR A 331 -7.56 2.38 18.01
CA THR A 331 -8.52 3.45 18.37
C THR A 331 -9.87 2.86 18.79
N VAL A 332 -10.36 1.85 18.08
CA VAL A 332 -11.60 1.15 18.44
C VAL A 332 -11.43 0.35 19.74
N SER A 333 -10.28 -0.30 19.94
CA SER A 333 -9.98 -1.05 21.17
C SER A 333 -9.93 -0.16 22.41
N GLU A 334 -9.51 1.09 22.25
CA GLU A 334 -9.57 2.14 23.28
C GLU A 334 -10.99 2.63 23.57
N GLY A 335 -11.98 2.07 22.87
CA GLY A 335 -13.41 2.28 23.11
C GLY A 335 -14.02 3.43 22.31
N ALA A 336 -13.41 3.87 21.23
CA ALA A 336 -14.04 4.79 20.29
C ALA A 336 -15.13 4.09 19.46
N ASP A 337 -16.17 4.82 19.07
CA ASP A 337 -17.16 4.34 18.12
C ASP A 337 -16.52 4.02 16.77
N VAL A 338 -16.85 2.85 16.22
CA VAL A 338 -16.29 2.32 14.97
C VAL A 338 -16.46 3.30 13.81
N LYS A 339 -17.66 3.84 13.65
CA LYS A 339 -17.96 4.75 12.53
C LYS A 339 -17.26 6.09 12.67
N GLN A 340 -17.21 6.63 13.89
CA GLN A 340 -16.49 7.87 14.18
C GLN A 340 -14.99 7.73 13.96
N ALA A 341 -14.39 6.65 14.44
CA ALA A 341 -12.98 6.36 14.20
C ALA A 341 -12.67 6.27 12.69
N SER A 342 -13.50 5.54 11.93
CA SER A 342 -13.38 5.46 10.47
C SER A 342 -13.48 6.84 9.82
N ASN A 343 -14.48 7.63 10.17
CA ASN A 343 -14.69 8.97 9.60
C ASN A 343 -13.51 9.93 9.87
N TRP A 344 -12.95 9.92 11.08
CA TRP A 344 -11.80 10.74 11.42
C TRP A 344 -10.55 10.34 10.65
N LEU A 345 -10.26 9.04 10.59
CA LEU A 345 -9.08 8.54 9.87
C LEU A 345 -9.16 8.78 8.37
N MET A 346 -10.31 8.53 7.76
CA MET A 346 -10.50 8.74 6.32
C MET A 346 -10.62 10.22 5.94
N GLY A 347 -11.11 11.07 6.83
CA GLY A 347 -11.32 12.49 6.62
C GLY A 347 -10.15 13.35 7.09
N GLU A 348 -10.25 13.87 8.31
CA GLU A 348 -9.32 14.88 8.84
C GLU A 348 -7.87 14.37 8.97
N VAL A 349 -7.66 13.11 9.37
CA VAL A 349 -6.32 12.54 9.49
C VAL A 349 -5.68 12.43 8.12
N SER A 350 -6.36 11.80 7.16
CA SER A 350 -5.84 11.64 5.79
C SER A 350 -5.61 12.97 5.09
N ALA A 351 -6.49 13.96 5.30
CA ALA A 351 -6.32 15.30 4.76
C ALA A 351 -5.07 16.00 5.33
N TYR A 352 -4.83 15.87 6.63
CA TYR A 352 -3.63 16.43 7.27
C TYR A 352 -2.34 15.77 6.74
N LEU A 353 -2.30 14.44 6.70
CA LEU A 353 -1.13 13.70 6.20
C LEU A 353 -0.79 14.08 4.75
N ASN A 354 -1.80 14.21 3.90
CA ASN A 354 -1.60 14.63 2.50
C ASN A 354 -1.11 16.09 2.39
N SER A 355 -1.65 17.01 3.19
CA SER A 355 -1.26 18.42 3.14
C SER A 355 0.16 18.66 3.64
N GLU A 356 0.56 17.98 4.71
CA GLU A 356 1.87 18.11 5.33
C GLU A 356 2.92 17.18 4.71
N LYS A 357 2.50 16.25 3.84
CA LYS A 357 3.34 15.20 3.24
C LYS A 357 4.04 14.34 4.30
N LEU A 358 3.29 13.96 5.31
CA LEU A 358 3.73 13.13 6.42
C LEU A 358 3.05 11.76 6.37
N GLU A 359 3.74 10.76 6.92
CA GLU A 359 3.17 9.46 7.25
C GLU A 359 2.61 9.49 8.69
N LEU A 360 1.64 8.63 8.99
CA LEU A 360 0.96 8.61 10.28
C LEU A 360 1.91 8.46 11.49
N PRO A 361 2.95 7.61 11.46
CA PRO A 361 3.92 7.49 12.55
C PRO A 361 4.79 8.74 12.77
N GLU A 362 4.88 9.64 11.79
CA GLU A 362 5.63 10.89 11.92
C GLU A 362 4.88 11.98 12.66
N THR A 363 3.59 11.76 12.92
CA THR A 363 2.74 12.68 13.67
C THR A 363 2.80 12.40 15.18
N LYS A 364 2.20 13.30 15.96
CA LYS A 364 2.03 13.10 17.41
C LYS A 364 0.67 12.50 17.79
N LEU A 365 -0.17 12.20 16.79
CA LEU A 365 -1.45 11.55 17.01
C LEU A 365 -1.23 10.11 17.50
N THR A 366 -2.00 9.70 18.50
CA THR A 366 -2.01 8.32 19.01
C THR A 366 -3.43 7.76 18.99
N PRO A 367 -3.60 6.42 18.90
CA PRO A 367 -4.94 5.82 19.00
C PRO A 367 -5.69 6.25 20.26
N SER A 368 -5.00 6.33 21.38
CA SER A 368 -5.57 6.71 22.68
C SER A 368 -6.07 8.14 22.70
N ASN A 369 -5.28 9.12 22.17
CA ASN A 369 -5.72 10.51 22.18
C ASN A 369 -6.84 10.78 21.15
N LEU A 370 -6.84 10.08 20.00
CA LEU A 370 -7.96 10.16 19.05
C LEU A 370 -9.23 9.55 19.66
N ALA A 371 -9.13 8.38 20.29
CA ALA A 371 -10.27 7.75 20.97
C ALA A 371 -10.80 8.63 22.11
N GLY A 372 -9.93 9.24 22.89
CA GLY A 372 -10.31 10.18 23.94
C GLY A 372 -11.08 11.39 23.39
N MET A 373 -10.64 11.96 22.28
CA MET A 373 -11.33 13.06 21.59
C MET A 373 -12.70 12.63 21.07
N ILE A 374 -12.82 11.46 20.45
CA ILE A 374 -14.09 10.94 19.95
C ILE A 374 -15.09 10.77 21.09
N LYS A 375 -14.66 10.22 22.24
CA LYS A 375 -15.51 10.08 23.43
C LYS A 375 -16.02 11.42 23.95
N LEU A 376 -15.18 12.47 23.96
CA LEU A 376 -15.62 13.81 24.37
C LEU A 376 -16.66 14.42 23.42
N VAL A 377 -16.68 14.02 22.15
CA VAL A 377 -17.74 14.40 21.23
C VAL A 377 -19.02 13.61 21.51
N GLU A 378 -18.91 12.31 21.74
CA GLU A 378 -20.04 11.43 22.01
C GLU A 378 -20.79 11.78 23.30
N ASP A 379 -20.08 12.12 24.34
CA ASP A 379 -20.66 12.53 25.64
C ASP A 379 -21.13 13.99 25.66
N GLY A 380 -20.91 14.74 24.57
CA GLY A 380 -21.35 16.14 24.43
C GLY A 380 -20.46 17.14 25.13
N THR A 381 -19.29 16.76 25.65
CA THR A 381 -18.32 17.68 26.27
C THR A 381 -17.80 18.70 25.27
N ILE A 382 -17.59 18.30 24.00
CA ILE A 382 -17.21 19.18 22.90
C ILE A 382 -18.09 18.93 21.67
N SER A 383 -18.25 19.98 20.85
CA SER A 383 -18.93 19.87 19.57
C SER A 383 -17.98 19.32 18.49
N SER A 384 -18.54 18.81 17.39
CA SER A 384 -17.75 18.37 16.22
C SER A 384 -16.87 19.50 15.65
N LYS A 385 -17.30 20.75 15.75
CA LYS A 385 -16.51 21.92 15.34
C LYS A 385 -15.31 22.17 16.26
N ILE A 386 -15.51 22.01 17.57
CA ILE A 386 -14.44 22.12 18.56
C ILE A 386 -13.46 20.94 18.41
N ALA A 387 -13.97 19.74 18.14
CA ALA A 387 -13.16 18.54 17.91
C ALA A 387 -12.10 18.75 16.81
N LYS A 388 -12.42 19.47 15.74
CA LYS A 388 -11.43 19.80 14.69
C LYS A 388 -10.26 20.65 15.20
N LYS A 389 -10.50 21.53 16.16
CA LYS A 389 -9.43 22.32 16.81
C LYS A 389 -8.59 21.44 17.74
N VAL A 390 -9.24 20.59 18.52
CA VAL A 390 -8.58 19.63 19.41
C VAL A 390 -7.73 18.66 18.59
N PHE A 391 -8.27 18.14 17.50
CA PHE A 391 -7.55 17.25 16.58
C PHE A 391 -6.24 17.87 16.06
N ARG A 392 -6.28 19.13 15.62
CA ARG A 392 -5.08 19.82 15.15
C ARG A 392 -4.02 19.92 16.22
N GLU A 393 -4.42 20.16 17.47
CA GLU A 393 -3.49 20.19 18.59
C GLU A 393 -2.89 18.80 18.85
N LEU A 394 -3.72 17.76 18.88
CA LEU A 394 -3.29 16.38 19.13
C LEU A 394 -2.32 15.88 18.07
N ILE A 395 -2.60 16.12 16.78
CA ILE A 395 -1.74 15.61 15.69
C ILE A 395 -0.41 16.37 15.60
N THR A 396 -0.38 17.65 16.00
CA THR A 396 0.82 18.50 15.95
C THR A 396 1.66 18.37 17.21
N ASN A 397 1.05 18.43 18.37
CA ASN A 397 1.72 18.54 19.67
C ASN A 397 1.57 17.30 20.56
N GLY A 398 0.58 16.45 20.27
CA GLY A 398 0.24 15.30 21.10
C GLY A 398 -0.54 15.69 22.35
N GLY A 399 -0.50 14.84 23.34
CA GLY A 399 -1.14 15.04 24.63
C GLY A 399 -2.46 14.30 24.79
N ASP A 400 -3.07 14.45 25.96
CA ASP A 400 -4.38 13.88 26.27
C ASP A 400 -5.51 14.83 25.82
N ALA A 401 -6.52 14.29 25.15
CA ALA A 401 -7.61 15.09 24.58
C ALA A 401 -8.37 15.89 25.65
N LYS A 402 -8.62 15.29 26.82
CA LYS A 402 -9.31 15.94 27.92
C LYS A 402 -8.50 17.11 28.48
N THR A 403 -7.20 16.91 28.68
CA THR A 403 -6.28 17.94 29.13
C THR A 403 -6.23 19.12 28.15
N VAL A 404 -6.13 18.86 26.85
CA VAL A 404 -6.14 19.89 25.82
C VAL A 404 -7.44 20.71 25.85
N VAL A 405 -8.58 20.04 26.02
CA VAL A 405 -9.90 20.69 26.09
C VAL A 405 -10.01 21.56 27.35
N GLU A 406 -9.53 21.11 28.51
CA GLU A 406 -9.55 21.84 29.77
C GLU A 406 -8.62 23.06 29.74
N GLU A 407 -7.37 22.89 29.36
CA GLU A 407 -6.36 23.98 29.30
C GLU A 407 -6.73 25.08 28.32
N LYS A 408 -7.35 24.73 27.19
CA LYS A 408 -7.79 25.72 26.19
C LYS A 408 -9.21 26.25 26.44
N GLY A 409 -9.87 25.81 27.50
CA GLY A 409 -11.22 26.23 27.84
C GLY A 409 -12.25 25.97 26.72
N LEU A 410 -12.14 24.77 26.08
CA LEU A 410 -12.97 24.38 24.94
C LEU A 410 -14.19 23.55 25.33
N ILE A 411 -14.45 23.37 26.62
CA ILE A 411 -15.62 22.63 27.12
C ILE A 411 -16.89 23.30 26.59
N GLN A 412 -17.79 22.52 26.05
CA GLN A 412 -19.06 22.97 25.52
C GLN A 412 -19.98 23.39 26.68
N LEU A 413 -20.59 24.58 26.57
CA LEU A 413 -21.51 25.07 27.57
C LEU A 413 -22.88 24.40 27.38
N SER A 414 -23.20 23.45 28.27
CA SER A 414 -24.45 22.67 28.23
C SER A 414 -25.34 22.91 29.47
N ASP A 415 -24.85 23.60 30.47
CA ASP A 415 -25.59 23.85 31.70
C ASP A 415 -26.72 24.86 31.46
N PRO A 416 -28.01 24.48 31.63
CA PRO A 416 -29.16 25.36 31.50
C PRO A 416 -29.06 26.60 32.37
N ALA A 417 -28.51 26.50 33.59
CA ALA A 417 -28.39 27.62 34.50
C ALA A 417 -27.47 28.73 33.99
N GLN A 418 -26.44 28.35 33.20
CA GLN A 418 -25.52 29.29 32.56
C GLN A 418 -26.03 29.81 31.22
N LEU A 419 -26.77 28.99 30.47
CA LEU A 419 -27.29 29.34 29.16
C LEU A 419 -28.54 30.23 29.20
N LEU A 420 -29.45 30.00 30.15
CA LEU A 420 -30.70 30.77 30.25
C LEU A 420 -30.52 32.28 30.35
N PRO A 421 -29.60 32.82 31.16
CA PRO A 421 -29.36 34.25 31.18
C PRO A 421 -28.94 34.81 29.82
N MET A 422 -28.04 34.10 29.12
CA MET A 422 -27.56 34.50 27.78
C MET A 422 -28.67 34.43 26.72
N ILE A 423 -29.49 33.40 26.78
CA ILE A 423 -30.65 33.24 25.89
C ILE A 423 -31.64 34.38 26.11
N ASN A 424 -31.94 34.68 27.37
CA ASN A 424 -32.86 35.77 27.71
C ASN A 424 -32.32 37.12 27.27
N GLU A 425 -31.01 37.42 27.44
CA GLU A 425 -30.40 38.65 26.95
C GLU A 425 -30.50 38.76 25.41
N VAL A 426 -30.26 37.67 24.67
CA VAL A 426 -30.42 37.66 23.20
C VAL A 426 -31.89 37.91 22.83
N LEU A 427 -32.84 37.29 23.53
CA LEU A 427 -34.27 37.48 23.26
C LEU A 427 -34.69 38.92 23.54
N ASP A 428 -34.26 39.51 24.65
CA ASP A 428 -34.58 40.88 25.03
C ASP A 428 -34.07 41.91 24.00
N ASN A 429 -32.94 41.63 23.37
CA ASN A 429 -32.34 42.46 22.33
C ASN A 429 -32.89 42.21 20.90
N ASN A 430 -33.78 41.23 20.72
CA ASN A 430 -34.27 40.83 19.40
C ASN A 430 -35.80 40.64 19.36
N GLN A 431 -36.55 41.61 19.88
CA GLN A 431 -38.03 41.55 19.97
C GLN A 431 -38.69 41.26 18.63
N GLN A 432 -38.20 41.85 17.54
CA GLN A 432 -38.73 41.62 16.19
C GLN A 432 -38.66 40.13 15.77
N SER A 433 -37.62 39.43 16.19
CA SER A 433 -37.48 37.99 15.89
C SER A 433 -38.46 37.14 16.71
N ILE A 434 -38.80 37.56 17.91
CA ILE A 434 -39.84 36.93 18.72
C ILE A 434 -41.20 37.09 18.03
N ASP A 435 -41.53 38.31 17.57
CA ASP A 435 -42.76 38.60 16.86
C ASP A 435 -42.87 37.84 15.55
N ASP A 436 -41.75 37.73 14.81
CA ASP A 436 -41.66 36.91 13.58
C ASP A 436 -41.89 35.41 13.85
N PHE A 437 -41.37 34.88 14.95
CA PHE A 437 -41.63 33.49 15.37
C PHE A 437 -43.11 33.27 15.69
N LYS A 438 -43.74 34.17 16.45
CA LYS A 438 -45.17 34.10 16.76
C LYS A 438 -46.06 34.19 15.52
N ASN A 439 -45.58 34.83 14.47
CA ASN A 439 -46.25 34.92 13.17
C ASN A 439 -45.92 33.73 12.22
N GLY A 440 -45.30 32.65 12.73
CA GLY A 440 -45.05 31.42 12.00
C GLY A 440 -43.84 31.44 11.07
N LYS A 441 -42.89 32.38 11.26
CA LYS A 441 -41.65 32.43 10.46
C LYS A 441 -40.54 31.60 11.12
N ASP A 442 -40.41 30.37 10.74
CA ASP A 442 -39.39 29.42 11.29
C ASP A 442 -37.95 29.93 11.18
N ARG A 443 -37.63 30.78 10.21
CA ARG A 443 -36.30 31.38 10.03
C ARG A 443 -35.85 32.25 11.21
N ALA A 444 -36.79 32.77 11.99
CA ALA A 444 -36.49 33.57 13.19
C ALA A 444 -35.75 32.75 14.26
N VAL A 445 -36.11 31.49 14.43
CA VAL A 445 -35.45 30.57 15.39
C VAL A 445 -33.99 30.35 14.99
N GLY A 446 -33.71 30.12 13.72
CA GLY A 446 -32.34 29.94 13.21
C GLY A 446 -31.47 31.19 13.42
N PHE A 447 -32.04 32.39 13.24
CA PHE A 447 -31.37 33.67 13.53
C PHE A 447 -31.05 33.80 15.02
N LEU A 448 -32.00 33.53 15.90
CA LEU A 448 -31.81 33.63 17.36
C LEU A 448 -30.76 32.61 17.85
N VAL A 449 -30.79 31.40 17.36
CA VAL A 449 -29.72 30.40 17.63
C VAL A 449 -28.36 30.94 17.19
N GLY A 450 -28.26 31.52 16.00
CA GLY A 450 -27.04 32.14 15.51
C GLY A 450 -26.52 33.27 16.44
N GLN A 451 -27.41 34.11 16.99
CA GLN A 451 -27.04 35.17 17.93
C GLN A 451 -26.56 34.61 19.27
N ILE A 452 -27.22 33.56 19.79
CA ILE A 452 -26.80 32.88 21.02
C ILE A 452 -25.44 32.20 20.81
N MET A 453 -25.23 31.53 19.68
CA MET A 453 -23.94 30.94 19.35
C MET A 453 -22.84 32.00 19.25
N LYS A 454 -23.14 33.18 18.72
CA LYS A 454 -22.20 34.30 18.65
C LYS A 454 -21.87 34.83 20.06
N ALA A 455 -22.89 35.05 20.91
CA ALA A 455 -22.73 35.52 22.28
C ALA A 455 -21.88 34.54 23.13
N THR A 456 -22.05 33.24 22.92
CA THR A 456 -21.28 32.18 23.61
C THR A 456 -19.95 31.85 22.91
N ARG A 457 -19.57 32.59 21.87
CA ARG A 457 -18.37 32.36 21.04
C ARG A 457 -18.29 30.95 20.48
N GLY A 458 -19.44 30.34 20.16
CA GLY A 458 -19.55 28.97 19.62
C GLY A 458 -19.38 27.88 20.67
N LYS A 459 -19.38 28.20 21.95
CA LYS A 459 -19.22 27.23 23.05
C LYS A 459 -20.52 26.56 23.49
N ALA A 460 -21.68 27.18 23.23
CA ALA A 460 -22.97 26.64 23.64
C ALA A 460 -23.31 25.34 22.87
N ASN A 461 -23.92 24.36 23.54
CA ASN A 461 -24.46 23.18 22.93
C ASN A 461 -25.69 23.51 22.09
N PRO A 462 -25.68 23.38 20.74
CA PRO A 462 -26.80 23.77 19.90
C PRO A 462 -28.11 23.05 20.23
N GLY A 463 -28.05 21.79 20.63
CA GLY A 463 -29.24 21.01 21.02
C GLY A 463 -29.88 21.52 22.30
N VAL A 464 -29.08 21.85 23.31
CA VAL A 464 -29.55 22.44 24.56
C VAL A 464 -30.07 23.85 24.31
N VAL A 465 -29.36 24.67 23.52
CA VAL A 465 -29.79 26.00 23.12
C VAL A 465 -31.13 25.97 22.41
N ASN A 466 -31.32 25.10 21.42
CA ASN A 466 -32.58 24.98 20.70
C ASN A 466 -33.74 24.65 21.65
N LYS A 467 -33.53 23.68 22.55
CA LYS A 467 -34.57 23.28 23.53
C LYS A 467 -34.94 24.43 24.44
N LEU A 468 -33.95 25.06 25.09
CA LEU A 468 -34.16 26.16 26.00
C LEU A 468 -34.77 27.40 25.30
N LEU A 469 -34.32 27.67 24.07
CA LEU A 469 -34.85 28.77 23.25
C LEU A 469 -36.33 28.56 22.94
N GLN A 470 -36.73 27.35 22.56
CA GLN A 470 -38.15 27.04 22.31
C GLN A 470 -39.01 27.16 23.59
N GLU A 471 -38.47 26.69 24.73
CA GLU A 471 -39.12 26.81 26.02
C GLU A 471 -39.30 28.29 26.43
N GLU A 472 -38.31 29.14 26.22
CA GLU A 472 -38.38 30.58 26.55
C GLU A 472 -39.26 31.36 25.57
N LEU A 473 -39.23 31.03 24.27
CA LEU A 473 -40.13 31.63 23.27
C LEU A 473 -41.61 31.28 23.55
N ALA A 474 -41.88 30.10 24.07
CA ALA A 474 -43.23 29.66 24.44
C ALA A 474 -43.78 30.41 25.68
N LYS A 475 -42.90 30.96 26.53
CA LYS A 475 -43.27 31.75 27.74
C LYS A 475 -43.51 33.22 27.43
N ARG A 476 -43.03 33.71 26.30
CA ARG A 476 -43.12 35.14 25.90
C ARG A 476 -44.19 35.34 24.83
#